data_c79229150957af0d365cb6cf7453e353
#
_entry.id   c79229150957af0d365cb6cf7453e353
#
_cell.length_a   1.000
_cell.length_b   1.000
_cell.length_c   1.000
_cell.angle_alpha   90.00
_cell.angle_beta   90.00
_cell.angle_gamma   90.00
#
_symmetry.space_group_name_H-M   'P 1'
#
loop_
_entity.id
_entity.type
_entity.pdbx_description
1 polymer ?
#
loop_
_entity_poly.entity_id
_entity_poly.type
_entity_poly.pdbx_seq_one_letter_code
_entity_poly.pdbx_strand_id
1 'polypeptide(L)'
;MVTGCLKIAKESIFTGTNNFVSNTITSSHLNEYYGFVQSEVDKILEDAGIKGKEEVIKKWYDGYRFGDADVYCPWDVMCYIDDLQKNSNAEPDEYWKDTSDNAIIRSFIDYAGTSITKKMETLMSGGYIVQRVDENLTYDYLHSSEENLWSMMYLT
;
A
#
# COMPACT_ATOMS: atom_id res chain seq x y z
N MET A 1 13.24 13.35 8.46
CA MET A 1 12.56 12.45 7.50
C MET A 1 11.15 12.98 7.30
N VAL A 2 10.68 13.06 6.07
CA VAL A 2 9.29 13.45 5.73
C VAL A 2 8.71 12.27 4.95
N THR A 3 7.51 11.84 5.31
CA THR A 3 6.79 10.74 4.65
C THR A 3 5.43 11.21 4.18
N GLY A 4 4.88 10.58 3.15
CA GLY A 4 3.56 10.87 2.60
C GLY A 4 3.16 9.86 1.54
N CYS A 5 1.86 9.82 1.18
CA CYS A 5 1.34 8.86 0.22
C CYS A 5 1.85 9.12 -1.21
N LEU A 6 2.04 10.37 -1.61
CA LEU A 6 2.56 10.73 -2.92
C LEU A 6 3.83 11.56 -2.80
N LYS A 7 4.70 11.43 -3.81
CA LYS A 7 5.89 12.26 -3.94
C LYS A 7 5.48 13.70 -4.21
N ILE A 8 5.69 14.59 -3.24
CA ILE A 8 5.46 16.04 -3.37
C ILE A 8 6.64 16.65 -4.15
N ALA A 9 6.79 16.34 -5.42
CA ALA A 9 7.96 16.72 -6.20
C ALA A 9 7.99 18.17 -6.67
N LYS A 10 6.87 18.90 -6.60
CA LYS A 10 6.77 20.27 -7.15
C LYS A 10 6.02 21.26 -6.26
N GLU A 11 5.60 20.86 -5.09
CA GLU A 11 4.98 21.78 -4.15
C GLU A 11 6.02 22.75 -3.56
N SER A 12 5.59 23.93 -3.19
CA SER A 12 6.43 25.08 -2.80
C SER A 12 7.41 24.83 -1.64
N ILE A 13 7.29 23.71 -0.94
CA ILE A 13 8.22 23.28 0.12
C ILE A 13 9.62 23.00 -0.44
N PHE A 14 9.75 22.63 -1.72
CA PHE A 14 11.02 22.24 -2.33
C PHE A 14 11.73 23.37 -3.09
N THR A 15 11.13 24.53 -3.26
CA THR A 15 11.77 25.65 -3.96
C THR A 15 12.94 26.28 -3.20
N GLY A 16 13.11 25.94 -1.92
CA GLY A 16 14.21 26.43 -1.08
C GLY A 16 15.21 25.38 -0.60
N THR A 17 15.01 24.08 -0.91
CA THR A 17 15.87 23.00 -0.39
C THR A 17 16.19 22.00 -1.49
N ASN A 18 17.44 22.05 -1.98
CA ASN A 18 17.89 21.24 -3.11
C ASN A 18 18.45 19.84 -2.74
N ASN A 19 18.38 19.43 -1.48
CA ASN A 19 19.11 18.27 -0.97
C ASN A 19 18.21 17.15 -0.45
N PHE A 20 17.02 16.95 -1.04
CA PHE A 20 16.19 15.81 -0.70
C PHE A 20 16.42 14.63 -1.64
N VAL A 21 16.66 13.46 -1.05
CA VAL A 21 16.56 12.18 -1.74
C VAL A 21 15.15 11.64 -1.48
N SER A 22 14.40 11.40 -2.54
CA SER A 22 13.06 10.82 -2.47
C SER A 22 13.15 9.33 -2.78
N ASN A 23 12.74 8.49 -1.85
CA ASN A 23 12.51 7.07 -2.07
C ASN A 23 11.02 6.83 -2.25
N THR A 24 10.67 6.00 -3.21
CA THR A 24 9.30 5.56 -3.50
C THR A 24 9.18 4.06 -3.23
N ILE A 25 7.99 3.50 -3.33
CA ILE A 25 7.78 2.06 -3.18
C ILE A 25 8.54 1.22 -4.23
N THR A 26 8.99 1.84 -5.31
CA THR A 26 9.82 1.19 -6.36
C THR A 26 11.31 1.16 -5.99
N SER A 27 11.73 1.92 -4.96
CA SER A 27 13.12 2.00 -4.53
C SER A 27 13.50 0.81 -3.66
N SER A 28 14.69 0.23 -3.87
CA SER A 28 15.25 -0.82 -2.99
C SER A 28 15.97 -0.24 -1.76
N HIS A 29 16.14 1.09 -1.68
CA HIS A 29 16.78 1.73 -0.55
C HIS A 29 15.78 1.96 0.58
N LEU A 30 16.05 1.39 1.75
CA LEU A 30 15.20 1.45 2.96
C LEU A 30 13.79 0.83 2.81
N ASN A 31 13.58 -0.01 1.81
CA ASN A 31 12.28 -0.59 1.49
C ASN A 31 11.73 -1.51 2.60
N GLU A 32 12.59 -2.18 3.36
CA GLU A 32 12.21 -3.05 4.48
C GLU A 32 11.76 -2.29 5.75
N TYR A 33 11.90 -0.95 5.78
CA TYR A 33 11.61 -0.16 6.99
C TYR A 33 10.23 0.51 6.98
N TYR A 34 9.43 0.30 5.95
CA TYR A 34 8.10 0.92 5.82
C TYR A 34 6.94 -0.05 6.06
N GLY A 35 7.25 -1.28 6.45
CA GLY A 35 6.31 -2.33 6.81
C GLY A 35 7.03 -3.38 7.65
N PHE A 36 6.35 -4.46 8.01
CA PHE A 36 7.03 -5.61 8.60
C PHE A 36 7.53 -6.55 7.51
N VAL A 37 8.74 -7.08 7.68
CA VAL A 37 9.22 -8.21 6.89
C VAL A 37 8.86 -9.54 7.57
N GLN A 38 8.91 -10.65 6.84
CA GLN A 38 8.51 -11.96 7.34
C GLN A 38 9.18 -12.32 8.69
N SER A 39 10.48 -12.08 8.82
CA SER A 39 11.21 -12.37 10.05
C SER A 39 10.74 -11.57 11.27
N GLU A 40 10.24 -10.37 11.05
CA GLU A 40 9.66 -9.55 12.12
C GLU A 40 8.27 -10.06 12.51
N VAL A 41 7.45 -10.45 11.54
CA VAL A 41 6.14 -11.08 11.80
C VAL A 41 6.32 -12.38 12.59
N ASP A 42 7.26 -13.23 12.19
CA ASP A 42 7.56 -14.48 12.88
C ASP A 42 7.97 -14.23 14.34
N LYS A 43 8.82 -13.22 14.55
CA LYS A 43 9.23 -12.82 15.90
C LYS A 43 8.09 -12.27 16.74
N ILE A 44 7.22 -11.43 16.18
CA ILE A 44 6.06 -10.88 16.88
C ILE A 44 5.12 -12.01 17.31
N LEU A 45 4.88 -13.01 16.45
CA LEU A 45 4.09 -14.20 16.77
C LEU A 45 4.72 -15.02 17.90
N GLU A 46 6.03 -15.23 17.85
CA GLU A 46 6.76 -15.93 18.93
C GLU A 46 6.65 -15.19 20.25
N ASP A 47 6.89 -13.86 20.25
CA ASP A 47 6.80 -13.01 21.45
C ASP A 47 5.38 -12.97 22.02
N ALA A 48 4.35 -13.04 21.17
CA ALA A 48 2.95 -13.12 21.56
C ALA A 48 2.50 -14.53 21.98
N GLY A 49 3.35 -15.57 21.82
CA GLY A 49 3.03 -16.97 22.13
C GLY A 49 2.01 -17.59 21.17
N ILE A 50 1.81 -17.02 20.00
CA ILE A 50 0.88 -17.48 18.97
C ILE A 50 1.61 -18.41 18.01
N LYS A 51 1.03 -19.59 17.73
CA LYS A 51 1.62 -20.60 16.86
C LYS A 51 0.67 -21.01 15.74
N GLY A 52 1.22 -21.32 14.57
CA GLY A 52 0.47 -21.88 13.44
C GLY A 52 -0.43 -20.86 12.72
N LYS A 53 -0.15 -19.57 12.85
CA LYS A 53 -0.85 -18.50 12.18
C LYS A 53 0.00 -17.78 11.11
N GLU A 54 1.24 -18.20 10.92
CA GLU A 54 2.21 -17.61 9.99
C GLU A 54 1.65 -17.58 8.56
N GLU A 55 1.16 -18.72 8.08
CA GLU A 55 0.59 -18.84 6.72
C GLU A 55 -0.71 -18.04 6.54
N VAL A 56 -1.51 -17.93 7.60
CA VAL A 56 -2.74 -17.14 7.57
C VAL A 56 -2.41 -15.66 7.44
N ILE A 57 -1.47 -15.16 8.25
CA ILE A 57 -1.00 -13.77 8.20
C ILE A 57 -0.39 -13.48 6.83
N LYS A 58 0.46 -14.37 6.32
CA LYS A 58 1.04 -14.24 5.00
C LYS A 58 -0.02 -14.13 3.91
N LYS A 59 -0.99 -15.01 3.91
CA LYS A 59 -2.05 -15.03 2.90
C LYS A 59 -2.92 -13.77 2.91
N TRP A 60 -3.13 -13.17 4.09
CA TRP A 60 -4.07 -12.07 4.26
C TRP A 60 -3.40 -10.69 4.22
N TYR A 61 -2.18 -10.56 4.72
CA TYR A 61 -1.56 -9.27 5.01
C TYR A 61 -0.21 -9.04 4.32
N ASP A 62 0.34 -10.05 3.61
CA ASP A 62 1.50 -9.90 2.72
C ASP A 62 1.02 -9.40 1.36
N GLY A 63 0.83 -8.10 1.24
CA GLY A 63 0.22 -7.52 0.04
C GLY A 63 1.03 -6.40 -0.61
N TYR A 64 2.13 -5.98 -0.01
CA TYR A 64 2.95 -4.88 -0.53
C TYR A 64 4.32 -5.36 -0.99
N ARG A 65 4.74 -4.88 -2.16
CA ARG A 65 6.09 -5.08 -2.64
C ARG A 65 6.78 -3.74 -2.83
N PHE A 66 7.75 -3.46 -1.97
CA PHE A 66 8.56 -2.24 -2.02
C PHE A 66 9.94 -2.56 -2.61
N GLY A 67 10.18 -2.12 -3.85
CA GLY A 67 11.37 -2.52 -4.58
C GLY A 67 11.46 -4.03 -4.74
N ASP A 68 12.39 -4.65 -4.04
CA ASP A 68 12.64 -6.09 -4.01
C ASP A 68 12.20 -6.79 -2.71
N ALA A 69 11.64 -6.03 -1.74
CA ALA A 69 11.15 -6.57 -0.47
C ALA A 69 9.62 -6.75 -0.48
N ASP A 70 9.17 -7.90 0.00
CA ASP A 70 7.76 -8.13 0.32
C ASP A 70 7.54 -7.69 1.78
N VAL A 71 6.54 -6.83 1.99
CA VAL A 71 6.28 -6.23 3.30
C VAL A 71 4.80 -6.33 3.66
N TYR A 72 4.56 -6.50 4.94
CA TYR A 72 3.23 -6.57 5.54
C TYR A 72 2.78 -5.20 6.02
N CYS A 73 1.48 -4.91 5.94
CA CYS A 73 0.89 -3.76 6.62
C CYS A 73 0.97 -3.95 8.15
N PRO A 74 1.72 -3.11 8.87
CA PRO A 74 1.88 -3.29 10.32
C PRO A 74 0.57 -3.19 11.08
N TRP A 75 -0.34 -2.33 10.64
CA TRP A 75 -1.64 -2.15 11.26
C TRP A 75 -2.47 -3.43 11.26
N ASP A 76 -2.62 -4.06 10.09
CA ASP A 76 -3.42 -5.28 9.94
C ASP A 76 -2.84 -6.44 10.75
N VAL A 77 -1.49 -6.62 10.67
CA VAL A 77 -0.80 -7.66 11.43
C VAL A 77 -1.02 -7.48 12.93
N MET A 78 -0.86 -6.27 13.44
CA MET A 78 -1.00 -6.00 14.88
C MET A 78 -2.45 -6.13 15.36
N CYS A 79 -3.42 -5.70 14.57
CA CYS A 79 -4.84 -5.86 14.89
C CYS A 79 -5.23 -7.35 14.95
N TYR A 80 -4.77 -8.16 13.98
CA TYR A 80 -5.06 -9.59 14.00
C TYR A 80 -4.40 -10.30 15.17
N ILE A 81 -3.17 -9.93 15.53
CA ILE A 81 -2.49 -10.47 16.71
C ILE A 81 -3.24 -10.11 17.99
N ASP A 82 -3.71 -8.89 18.12
CA ASP A 82 -4.53 -8.46 19.28
C ASP A 82 -5.83 -9.28 19.38
N ASP A 83 -6.48 -9.55 18.26
CA ASP A 83 -7.68 -10.41 18.24
C ASP A 83 -7.36 -11.86 18.57
N LEU A 84 -6.23 -12.41 18.10
CA LEU A 84 -5.77 -13.75 18.46
C LEU A 84 -5.42 -13.90 19.95
N GLN A 85 -4.92 -12.84 20.58
CA GLN A 85 -4.69 -12.82 22.04
C GLN A 85 -6.00 -12.85 22.84
N LYS A 86 -7.07 -12.24 22.33
CA LYS A 86 -8.42 -12.27 22.94
C LYS A 86 -9.14 -13.58 22.66
N ASN A 87 -8.98 -14.11 21.46
CA ASN A 87 -9.59 -15.35 20.99
C ASN A 87 -8.65 -16.09 20.03
N SER A 88 -8.06 -17.20 20.48
CA SER A 88 -7.13 -18.00 19.68
C SER A 88 -7.70 -18.55 18.36
N ASN A 89 -9.03 -18.54 18.22
CA ASN A 89 -9.74 -18.95 17.01
C ASN A 89 -10.24 -17.76 16.18
N ALA A 90 -9.74 -16.54 16.44
CA ALA A 90 -10.12 -15.38 15.65
C ALA A 90 -9.81 -15.62 14.16
N GLU A 91 -10.76 -15.25 13.32
CA GLU A 91 -10.56 -15.23 11.87
C GLU A 91 -9.93 -13.89 11.46
N PRO A 92 -9.11 -13.86 10.42
CA PRO A 92 -8.55 -12.62 9.91
C PRO A 92 -9.62 -11.73 9.30
N ASP A 93 -9.45 -10.41 9.41
CA ASP A 93 -10.38 -9.41 8.87
C ASP A 93 -9.60 -8.30 8.12
N GLU A 94 -10.30 -7.47 7.38
CA GLU A 94 -9.77 -6.32 6.64
C GLU A 94 -9.70 -5.08 7.56
N TYR A 95 -8.70 -5.03 8.45
CA TYR A 95 -8.60 -3.98 9.49
C TYR A 95 -8.32 -2.59 8.93
N TRP A 96 -7.75 -2.50 7.73
CA TRP A 96 -7.50 -1.22 7.06
C TRP A 96 -8.74 -0.65 6.37
N LYS A 97 -9.77 -1.45 6.17
CA LYS A 97 -11.01 -1.04 5.55
C LYS A 97 -11.66 0.07 6.39
N ASP A 98 -12.18 1.08 5.71
CA ASP A 98 -12.86 2.24 6.31
C ASP A 98 -12.00 3.14 7.22
N THR A 99 -10.68 2.94 7.25
CA THR A 99 -9.77 3.79 8.05
C THR A 99 -9.36 5.07 7.33
N SER A 100 -9.54 5.15 6.01
CA SER A 100 -9.18 6.30 5.17
C SER A 100 -10.37 6.79 4.34
N ASP A 101 -10.37 8.10 4.03
CA ASP A 101 -11.30 8.68 3.09
C ASP A 101 -10.87 8.33 1.65
N ASN A 102 -11.65 7.48 0.99
CA ASN A 102 -11.46 7.08 -0.39
C ASN A 102 -11.96 8.14 -1.40
N ALA A 103 -12.12 9.40 -0.98
CA ALA A 103 -12.67 10.47 -1.81
C ALA A 103 -11.88 10.67 -3.10
N ILE A 104 -10.55 10.54 -3.04
CA ILE A 104 -9.69 10.68 -4.21
C ILE A 104 -9.97 9.55 -5.22
N ILE A 105 -10.03 8.30 -4.76
CA ILE A 105 -10.33 7.15 -5.64
C ILE A 105 -11.74 7.27 -6.21
N ARG A 106 -12.74 7.64 -5.40
CA ARG A 106 -14.11 7.88 -5.86
C ARG A 106 -14.17 8.96 -6.93
N SER A 107 -13.42 10.05 -6.78
CA SER A 107 -13.38 11.12 -7.77
C SER A 107 -12.86 10.66 -9.14
N PHE A 108 -11.98 9.68 -9.19
CA PHE A 108 -11.56 9.05 -10.46
C PHE A 108 -12.62 8.12 -11.04
N ILE A 109 -13.31 7.36 -10.19
CA ILE A 109 -14.37 6.43 -10.62
C ILE A 109 -15.54 7.22 -11.22
N ASP A 110 -15.88 8.36 -10.66
CA ASP A 110 -16.94 9.25 -11.17
C ASP A 110 -16.64 9.80 -12.56
N TYR A 111 -15.36 9.91 -12.93
CA TYR A 111 -14.90 10.26 -14.28
C TYR A 111 -14.55 9.02 -15.14
N ALA A 112 -14.75 7.81 -14.60
CA ALA A 112 -14.31 6.60 -15.26
C ALA A 112 -15.07 6.34 -16.56
N GLY A 113 -14.37 6.41 -17.67
CA GLY A 113 -14.84 5.88 -18.94
C GLY A 113 -14.87 4.34 -18.94
N THR A 114 -15.48 3.77 -19.97
CA THR A 114 -15.58 2.30 -20.16
C THR A 114 -14.24 1.55 -20.12
N SER A 115 -13.12 2.25 -20.42
CA SER A 115 -11.77 1.69 -20.35
C SER A 115 -11.37 1.37 -18.90
N ILE A 116 -11.53 2.32 -18.00
CA ILE A 116 -11.18 2.16 -16.57
C ILE A 116 -12.01 1.04 -15.95
N THR A 117 -13.32 1.04 -16.22
CA THR A 117 -14.22 -0.01 -15.71
C THR A 117 -13.77 -1.41 -16.11
N LYS A 118 -13.45 -1.62 -17.39
CA LYS A 118 -12.94 -2.93 -17.87
C LYS A 118 -11.63 -3.35 -17.23
N LYS A 119 -10.71 -2.42 -17.04
CA LYS A 119 -9.43 -2.70 -16.36
C LYS A 119 -9.65 -3.05 -14.89
N MET A 120 -10.56 -2.35 -14.19
CA MET A 120 -10.94 -2.67 -12.81
C MET A 120 -11.57 -4.07 -12.72
N GLU A 121 -12.50 -4.41 -13.60
CA GLU A 121 -13.10 -5.75 -13.66
C GLU A 121 -12.04 -6.83 -13.88
N THR A 122 -11.03 -6.55 -14.73
CA THR A 122 -9.91 -7.48 -14.97
C THR A 122 -9.11 -7.70 -13.68
N LEU A 123 -8.76 -6.64 -12.96
CA LEU A 123 -8.04 -6.75 -11.67
C LEU A 123 -8.88 -7.49 -10.61
N MET A 124 -10.16 -7.15 -10.46
CA MET A 124 -11.06 -7.78 -9.50
C MET A 124 -11.29 -9.27 -9.79
N SER A 125 -11.16 -9.70 -11.04
CA SER A 125 -11.22 -11.11 -11.43
C SER A 125 -9.89 -11.87 -11.28
N GLY A 126 -8.87 -11.24 -10.66
CA GLY A 126 -7.54 -11.83 -10.46
C GLY A 126 -6.62 -11.74 -11.68
N GLY A 127 -6.99 -10.95 -12.69
CA GLY A 127 -6.15 -10.66 -13.83
C GLY A 127 -5.14 -9.55 -13.55
N TYR A 128 -4.46 -9.10 -14.60
CA TYR A 128 -3.49 -8.01 -14.49
C TYR A 128 -3.67 -7.01 -15.62
N ILE A 129 -3.20 -5.79 -15.37
CA ILE A 129 -3.06 -4.74 -16.40
C ILE A 129 -1.59 -4.36 -16.52
N VAL A 130 -1.19 -3.95 -17.71
CA VAL A 130 0.15 -3.41 -17.97
C VAL A 130 0.00 -1.91 -18.17
N GLN A 131 0.64 -1.14 -17.30
CA GLN A 131 0.54 0.31 -17.29
C GLN A 131 1.90 0.92 -16.96
N ARG A 132 2.21 2.05 -17.57
CA ARG A 132 3.38 2.85 -17.18
C ARG A 132 3.05 3.58 -15.89
N VAL A 133 3.95 3.48 -14.90
CA VAL A 133 3.84 4.19 -13.62
C VAL A 133 4.62 5.50 -13.71
N ASP A 134 3.97 6.60 -13.36
CA ASP A 134 4.61 7.91 -13.19
C ASP A 134 4.89 8.15 -11.70
N GLU A 135 6.16 8.00 -11.31
CA GLU A 135 6.63 8.22 -9.94
C GLU A 135 6.70 9.71 -9.55
N ASN A 136 6.53 10.63 -10.51
CA ASN A 136 6.53 12.06 -10.27
C ASN A 136 5.12 12.66 -10.22
N LEU A 137 4.13 11.81 -10.03
CA LEU A 137 2.75 12.23 -9.92
C LEU A 137 2.56 13.21 -8.75
N THR A 138 1.85 14.30 -9.00
CA THR A 138 1.48 15.30 -7.99
C THR A 138 -0.04 15.45 -7.94
N TYR A 139 -0.57 15.99 -6.86
CA TYR A 139 -2.02 16.18 -6.68
C TYR A 139 -2.66 17.00 -7.80
N ASP A 140 -1.95 17.98 -8.37
CA ASP A 140 -2.47 18.86 -9.44
C ASP A 140 -2.75 18.10 -10.75
N TYR A 141 -2.07 16.99 -10.97
CA TYR A 141 -2.18 16.21 -12.21
C TYR A 141 -2.94 14.89 -12.03
N LEU A 142 -3.47 14.60 -10.86
CA LEU A 142 -4.16 13.34 -10.59
C LEU A 142 -5.25 13.03 -11.61
N HIS A 143 -6.08 14.01 -11.95
CA HIS A 143 -7.23 13.84 -12.85
C HIS A 143 -6.93 14.11 -14.33
N SER A 144 -5.66 14.29 -14.72
CA SER A 144 -5.31 14.67 -16.09
C SER A 144 -5.28 13.51 -17.07
N SER A 145 -5.14 12.27 -16.58
CA SER A 145 -5.15 11.07 -17.43
C SER A 145 -5.54 9.79 -16.67
N GLU A 146 -5.91 8.74 -17.44
CA GLU A 146 -6.16 7.40 -16.90
C GLU A 146 -4.88 6.79 -16.30
N GLU A 147 -3.71 7.04 -16.90
CA GLU A 147 -2.42 6.56 -16.43
C GLU A 147 -2.11 7.06 -15.02
N ASN A 148 -2.54 8.26 -14.69
CA ASN A 148 -2.33 8.85 -13.38
C ASN A 148 -3.15 8.14 -12.29
N LEU A 149 -4.35 7.67 -12.59
CA LEU A 149 -5.13 6.82 -11.70
C LEU A 149 -4.35 5.55 -11.35
N TRP A 150 -3.86 4.84 -12.37
CA TRP A 150 -3.15 3.59 -12.15
C TRP A 150 -1.81 3.79 -11.44
N SER A 151 -1.12 4.90 -11.75
CA SER A 151 0.10 5.28 -11.03
C SER A 151 -0.18 5.56 -9.56
N MET A 152 -1.24 6.29 -9.25
CA MET A 152 -1.65 6.55 -7.87
C MET A 152 -2.00 5.25 -7.14
N MET A 153 -2.83 4.39 -7.73
CA MET A 153 -3.22 3.11 -7.12
C MET A 153 -2.04 2.17 -6.89
N TYR A 154 -0.99 2.28 -7.68
CA TYR A 154 0.22 1.48 -7.51
C TYR A 154 1.17 2.06 -6.46
N LEU A 155 1.21 3.39 -6.31
CA LEU A 155 2.17 4.09 -5.43
C LEU A 155 1.64 4.33 -4.00
N THR A 156 0.36 4.09 -3.75
CA THR A 156 -0.29 4.26 -2.44
C THR A 156 -0.75 2.94 -1.85
#